data_c742a0b2dcae24c2817a4f2cd84ad40f
#
_entry.id   c742a0b2dcae24c2817a4f2cd84ad40f
#
_cell.length_a   1.000
_cell.length_b   1.000
_cell.length_c   1.000
_cell.angle_alpha   90.00
_cell.angle_beta   90.00
_cell.angle_gamma   90.00
#
_symmetry.space_group_name_H-M   'P 1'
#
loop_
_entity.id
_entity.type
_entity.pdbx_description
1 polymer ?
#
loop_
_entity_poly.entity_id
_entity_poly.type
_entity_poly.pdbx_seq_one_letter_code
_entity_poly.pdbx_strand_id
1 'polypeptide(L)'
;ADEGCHVGVCARNEAEVEETVAALTAKGVKACGSVVDVTDAASMEAWINQCADTLGGIDIFVPNVSAGGADSSEAGWRANFEADMLATWRGVELTTPHLSKSGSGAIVIISTTAAVEAFAGPSPYGAIKAGLLNYSSNLSQALAASGVRVNAVSPGPIFFEGGAWEQIKTHMTDFYDATVASIPMGRMGTNYEIADTVAFLASPRSAFTTGANVVVDGGFTKRVQF
;
A
#
# COMPACT_ATOMS: atom_id res chain seq x y z
N ALA A 1 8.34 5.63 10.84
CA ALA A 1 9.26 5.75 11.98
C ALA A 1 9.90 7.14 12.04
N ASP A 2 10.36 7.69 10.92
CA ASP A 2 10.99 9.03 10.87
C ASP A 2 10.02 10.14 11.31
N GLU A 3 8.72 9.93 11.17
CA GLU A 3 7.66 10.81 11.67
C GLU A 3 7.25 10.50 13.13
N GLY A 4 8.00 9.65 13.84
CA GLY A 4 7.75 9.29 15.24
C GLY A 4 6.67 8.23 15.46
N CYS A 5 6.16 7.59 14.41
CA CYS A 5 5.18 6.52 14.55
C CYS A 5 5.82 5.21 15.04
N HIS A 6 5.16 4.54 15.95
CA HIS A 6 5.43 3.13 16.24
C HIS A 6 4.94 2.27 15.07
N VAL A 7 5.65 1.19 14.73
CA VAL A 7 5.40 0.47 13.48
C VAL A 7 5.27 -1.03 13.70
N GLY A 8 4.17 -1.62 13.20
CA GLY A 8 4.01 -3.06 13.03
C GLY A 8 4.20 -3.45 11.57
N VAL A 9 5.02 -4.45 11.31
CA VAL A 9 5.30 -4.94 9.96
C VAL A 9 5.03 -6.45 9.84
N CYS A 10 4.69 -6.89 8.64
CA CYS A 10 4.64 -8.31 8.32
C CYS A 10 5.17 -8.58 6.92
N ALA A 11 5.80 -9.72 6.76
CA ALA A 11 6.23 -10.26 5.47
C ALA A 11 6.34 -11.79 5.60
N ARG A 12 6.55 -12.48 4.48
CA ARG A 12 6.72 -13.94 4.46
C ARG A 12 8.15 -14.40 4.78
N ASN A 13 9.11 -13.50 4.66
CA ASN A 13 10.53 -13.77 4.90
C ASN A 13 10.92 -13.30 6.31
N GLU A 14 11.33 -14.24 7.15
CA GLU A 14 11.72 -13.99 8.55
C GLU A 14 12.89 -13.02 8.66
N ALA A 15 13.94 -13.21 7.87
CA ALA A 15 15.14 -12.36 7.92
C ALA A 15 14.81 -10.90 7.54
N GLU A 16 13.96 -10.68 6.54
CA GLU A 16 13.49 -9.33 6.17
C GLU A 16 12.66 -8.67 7.27
N VAL A 17 11.83 -9.45 7.97
CA VAL A 17 11.04 -8.95 9.11
C VAL A 17 11.96 -8.54 10.25
N GLU A 18 12.92 -9.38 10.62
CA GLU A 18 13.87 -9.10 11.71
C GLU A 18 14.75 -7.88 11.40
N GLU A 19 15.31 -7.81 10.19
CA GLU A 19 16.11 -6.66 9.75
C GLU A 19 15.28 -5.36 9.77
N THR A 20 14.04 -5.41 9.27
CA THR A 20 13.15 -4.25 9.26
C THR A 20 12.81 -3.79 10.68
N VAL A 21 12.47 -4.71 11.57
CA VAL A 21 12.18 -4.38 12.98
C VAL A 21 13.39 -3.77 13.67
N ALA A 22 14.57 -4.32 13.44
CA ALA A 22 15.82 -3.77 13.98
C ALA A 22 16.10 -2.35 13.48
N ALA A 23 15.95 -2.12 12.16
CA ALA A 23 16.13 -0.81 11.55
C ALA A 23 15.11 0.24 12.08
N LEU A 24 13.86 -0.15 12.27
CA LEU A 24 12.82 0.71 12.83
C LEU A 24 13.11 1.04 14.31
N THR A 25 13.50 0.03 15.09
CA THR A 25 13.84 0.22 16.51
C THR A 25 15.04 1.14 16.68
N ALA A 26 16.03 1.05 15.79
CA ALA A 26 17.20 1.94 15.79
C ALA A 26 16.84 3.43 15.59
N LYS A 27 15.66 3.71 15.01
CA LYS A 27 15.12 5.08 14.89
C LYS A 27 14.46 5.60 16.18
N GLY A 28 14.44 4.81 17.26
CA GLY A 28 13.92 5.22 18.57
C GLY A 28 12.40 5.04 18.74
N VAL A 29 11.74 4.35 17.84
CA VAL A 29 10.31 4.02 17.95
C VAL A 29 10.12 2.57 18.40
N LYS A 30 8.93 2.24 18.94
CA LYS A 30 8.57 0.85 19.13
C LYS A 30 8.31 0.20 17.76
N ALA A 31 8.82 -0.99 17.56
CA ALA A 31 8.55 -1.78 16.36
C ALA A 31 8.25 -3.23 16.73
N CYS A 32 7.37 -3.86 15.99
CA CYS A 32 7.11 -5.30 16.06
C CYS A 32 6.91 -5.86 14.66
N GLY A 33 7.17 -7.14 14.49
CA GLY A 33 7.03 -7.82 13.21
C GLY A 33 6.70 -9.29 13.36
N SER A 34 6.03 -9.86 12.37
CA SER A 34 5.71 -11.29 12.32
C SER A 34 5.84 -11.82 10.90
N VAL A 35 6.19 -13.09 10.81
CA VAL A 35 6.13 -13.84 9.54
C VAL A 35 4.67 -14.16 9.27
N VAL A 36 4.10 -13.54 8.24
CA VAL A 36 2.68 -13.66 7.89
C VAL A 36 2.53 -13.81 6.38
N ASP A 37 1.77 -14.81 5.97
CA ASP A 37 1.10 -14.78 4.67
C ASP A 37 -0.26 -14.10 4.86
N VAL A 38 -0.46 -12.94 4.24
CA VAL A 38 -1.70 -12.16 4.40
C VAL A 38 -2.95 -12.88 3.83
N THR A 39 -2.75 -13.94 3.04
CA THR A 39 -3.84 -14.80 2.56
C THR A 39 -4.35 -15.75 3.64
N ASP A 40 -3.55 -16.01 4.69
CA ASP A 40 -3.96 -16.76 5.89
C ASP A 40 -4.64 -15.81 6.89
N ALA A 41 -5.95 -16.02 7.06
CA ALA A 41 -6.78 -15.19 7.94
C ALA A 41 -6.32 -15.24 9.40
N ALA A 42 -5.97 -16.43 9.90
CA ALA A 42 -5.61 -16.61 11.31
C ALA A 42 -4.27 -15.98 11.64
N SER A 43 -3.28 -16.14 10.75
CA SER A 43 -1.96 -15.49 10.90
C SER A 43 -2.07 -13.97 10.86
N MET A 44 -2.91 -13.43 9.99
CA MET A 44 -3.15 -11.99 9.88
C MET A 44 -3.82 -11.42 11.13
N GLU A 45 -4.85 -12.09 11.65
CA GLU A 45 -5.53 -11.70 12.89
C GLU A 45 -4.55 -11.72 14.08
N ALA A 46 -3.76 -12.78 14.22
CA ALA A 46 -2.78 -12.90 15.29
C ALA A 46 -1.74 -11.76 15.24
N TRP A 47 -1.24 -11.43 14.05
CA TRP A 47 -0.30 -10.33 13.86
C TRP A 47 -0.91 -8.95 14.21
N ILE A 48 -2.14 -8.67 13.76
CA ILE A 48 -2.81 -7.41 14.07
C ILE A 48 -3.03 -7.26 15.59
N ASN A 49 -3.46 -8.32 16.27
CA ASN A 49 -3.63 -8.33 17.71
C ASN A 49 -2.28 -8.10 18.43
N GLN A 50 -1.21 -8.79 18.00
CA GLN A 50 0.13 -8.56 18.53
C GLN A 50 0.58 -7.11 18.37
N CYS A 51 0.33 -6.50 17.19
CA CYS A 51 0.65 -5.10 16.96
C CYS A 51 -0.13 -4.17 17.91
N ALA A 52 -1.44 -4.39 18.06
CA ALA A 52 -2.27 -3.60 18.96
C ALA A 52 -1.78 -3.66 20.41
N ASP A 53 -1.39 -4.85 20.89
CA ASP A 53 -0.89 -5.04 22.25
C ASP A 53 0.49 -4.41 22.43
N THR A 54 1.41 -4.62 21.48
CA THR A 54 2.80 -4.15 21.59
C THR A 54 2.91 -2.63 21.46
N LEU A 55 2.14 -2.06 20.53
CA LEU A 55 2.20 -0.63 20.21
C LEU A 55 1.26 0.21 21.11
N GLY A 56 0.28 -0.43 21.74
CA GLY A 56 -0.72 0.21 22.59
C GLY A 56 -1.96 0.67 21.83
N GLY A 57 -2.17 0.20 20.63
CA GLY A 57 -3.28 0.50 19.74
C GLY A 57 -2.86 0.54 18.27
N ILE A 58 -3.80 0.80 17.38
CA ILE A 58 -3.55 1.00 15.94
C ILE A 58 -4.30 2.25 15.51
N ASP A 59 -3.55 3.26 15.05
CA ASP A 59 -4.07 4.53 14.55
C ASP A 59 -4.04 4.60 13.03
N ILE A 60 -3.15 3.83 12.40
CA ILE A 60 -2.92 3.85 10.96
C ILE A 60 -2.84 2.42 10.44
N PHE A 61 -3.54 2.15 9.33
CA PHE A 61 -3.41 0.89 8.59
C PHE A 61 -3.07 1.15 7.12
N VAL A 62 -1.99 0.53 6.64
CA VAL A 62 -1.53 0.66 5.25
C VAL A 62 -1.48 -0.72 4.58
N PRO A 63 -2.55 -1.17 3.91
CA PRO A 63 -2.51 -2.39 3.10
C PRO A 63 -1.65 -2.17 1.86
N ASN A 64 -0.42 -2.68 1.90
CA ASN A 64 0.60 -2.49 0.88
C ASN A 64 0.98 -3.78 0.15
N VAL A 65 0.70 -4.96 0.75
CA VAL A 65 1.07 -6.25 0.15
C VAL A 65 0.35 -6.46 -1.18
N SER A 66 1.06 -7.03 -2.15
CA SER A 66 0.50 -7.36 -3.47
C SER A 66 1.10 -8.65 -4.01
N ALA A 67 0.31 -9.40 -4.78
CA ALA A 67 0.79 -10.55 -5.53
C ALA A 67 1.57 -10.15 -6.80
N GLY A 68 1.52 -8.85 -7.18
CA GLY A 68 2.16 -8.33 -8.38
C GLY A 68 1.38 -8.64 -9.67
N GLY A 69 1.92 -8.20 -10.83
CA GLY A 69 1.21 -8.21 -12.11
C GLY A 69 1.75 -9.15 -13.17
N ALA A 70 2.70 -10.02 -12.83
CA ALA A 70 3.44 -10.79 -13.85
C ALA A 70 2.64 -11.96 -14.44
N ASP A 71 1.65 -12.51 -13.72
CA ASP A 71 0.87 -13.68 -14.13
C ASP A 71 -0.57 -13.29 -14.45
N SER A 72 -0.97 -13.47 -15.72
CA SER A 72 -2.34 -13.24 -16.20
C SER A 72 -3.18 -14.52 -16.30
N SER A 73 -2.67 -15.67 -15.85
CA SER A 73 -3.41 -16.93 -15.75
C SER A 73 -4.52 -16.87 -14.71
N GLU A 74 -5.41 -17.88 -14.68
CA GLU A 74 -6.41 -18.01 -13.62
C GLU A 74 -5.76 -18.08 -12.24
N ALA A 75 -4.59 -18.71 -12.10
CA ALA A 75 -3.83 -18.75 -10.87
C ALA A 75 -3.37 -17.35 -10.45
N GLY A 76 -2.88 -16.54 -11.38
CA GLY A 76 -2.52 -15.14 -11.13
C GLY A 76 -3.73 -14.28 -10.73
N TRP A 77 -4.91 -14.50 -11.34
CA TRP A 77 -6.15 -13.84 -10.94
C TRP A 77 -6.54 -14.19 -9.49
N ARG A 78 -6.47 -15.47 -9.11
CA ARG A 78 -6.75 -15.92 -7.76
C ARG A 78 -5.75 -15.34 -6.75
N ALA A 79 -4.45 -15.38 -7.07
CA ALA A 79 -3.41 -14.85 -6.21
C ALA A 79 -3.59 -13.33 -5.94
N ASN A 80 -3.87 -12.55 -6.98
CA ASN A 80 -4.14 -11.11 -6.82
C ASN A 80 -5.42 -10.86 -6.01
N PHE A 81 -6.49 -11.63 -6.25
CA PHE A 81 -7.72 -11.49 -5.49
C PHE A 81 -7.50 -11.79 -3.99
N GLU A 82 -6.80 -12.86 -3.66
CA GLU A 82 -6.52 -13.23 -2.27
C GLU A 82 -5.58 -12.22 -1.57
N ALA A 83 -4.44 -11.90 -2.18
CA ALA A 83 -3.43 -11.09 -1.55
C ALA A 83 -3.73 -9.58 -1.59
N ASP A 84 -4.33 -9.08 -2.67
CA ASP A 84 -4.59 -7.64 -2.83
C ASP A 84 -5.99 -7.24 -2.32
N MET A 85 -7.05 -8.01 -2.69
CA MET A 85 -8.42 -7.65 -2.35
C MET A 85 -8.84 -8.20 -0.99
N LEU A 86 -8.84 -9.53 -0.82
CA LEU A 86 -9.34 -10.15 0.41
C LEU A 86 -8.48 -9.84 1.62
N ALA A 87 -7.15 -9.83 1.46
CA ALA A 87 -6.26 -9.45 2.56
C ALA A 87 -6.44 -7.98 2.97
N THR A 88 -6.65 -7.08 2.00
CA THR A 88 -6.97 -5.67 2.30
C THR A 88 -8.29 -5.57 3.06
N TRP A 89 -9.36 -6.21 2.56
CA TRP A 89 -10.66 -6.23 3.24
C TRP A 89 -10.53 -6.78 4.68
N ARG A 90 -9.88 -7.92 4.85
CA ARG A 90 -9.67 -8.57 6.15
C ARG A 90 -8.91 -7.67 7.12
N GLY A 91 -7.84 -7.03 6.66
CA GLY A 91 -7.07 -6.08 7.47
C GLY A 91 -7.89 -4.86 7.88
N VAL A 92 -8.74 -4.35 7.00
CA VAL A 92 -9.68 -3.26 7.31
C VAL A 92 -10.66 -3.70 8.40
N GLU A 93 -11.30 -4.86 8.26
CA GLU A 93 -12.25 -5.37 9.27
C GLU A 93 -11.58 -5.53 10.65
N LEU A 94 -10.39 -6.11 10.69
CA LEU A 94 -9.65 -6.34 11.92
C LEU A 94 -9.12 -5.04 12.57
N THR A 95 -8.72 -4.04 11.77
CA THR A 95 -8.16 -2.81 12.32
C THR A 95 -9.19 -1.72 12.62
N THR A 96 -10.36 -1.73 11.98
CA THR A 96 -11.40 -0.71 12.14
C THR A 96 -11.79 -0.46 13.60
N PRO A 97 -11.97 -1.46 14.49
CA PRO A 97 -12.27 -1.20 15.89
C PRO A 97 -11.19 -0.40 16.63
N HIS A 98 -9.91 -0.66 16.30
CA HIS A 98 -8.78 0.08 16.86
C HIS A 98 -8.72 1.51 16.31
N LEU A 99 -8.84 1.67 14.98
CA LEU A 99 -8.84 2.96 14.30
C LEU A 99 -9.94 3.88 14.81
N SER A 100 -11.15 3.34 14.99
CA SER A 100 -12.29 4.10 15.53
C SER A 100 -12.07 4.51 16.99
N LYS A 101 -11.42 3.68 17.79
CA LYS A 101 -11.09 3.98 19.19
C LYS A 101 -10.00 5.04 19.31
N SER A 102 -9.11 5.14 18.35
CA SER A 102 -8.04 6.15 18.30
C SER A 102 -8.58 7.59 18.24
N GLY A 103 -9.73 7.80 17.61
CA GLY A 103 -10.30 9.14 17.36
C GLY A 103 -9.62 9.93 16.24
N SER A 104 -8.57 9.38 15.64
CA SER A 104 -7.84 9.98 14.49
C SER A 104 -7.39 8.93 13.47
N GLY A 105 -8.15 7.85 13.34
CA GLY A 105 -7.83 6.71 12.50
C GLY A 105 -7.59 7.06 11.03
N ALA A 106 -6.64 6.39 10.40
CA ALA A 106 -6.37 6.55 8.98
C ALA A 106 -6.09 5.21 8.29
N ILE A 107 -6.71 5.00 7.13
CA ILE A 107 -6.40 3.91 6.21
C ILE A 107 -5.84 4.52 4.93
N VAL A 108 -4.68 4.06 4.48
CA VAL A 108 -4.09 4.48 3.20
C VAL A 108 -3.84 3.26 2.33
N ILE A 109 -4.71 3.04 1.36
CA ILE A 109 -4.67 1.89 0.46
C ILE A 109 -3.67 2.14 -0.67
N ILE A 110 -2.73 1.22 -0.88
CA ILE A 110 -1.79 1.31 -2.00
C ILE A 110 -2.41 0.66 -3.24
N SER A 111 -2.75 1.51 -4.22
CA SER A 111 -3.22 1.13 -5.54
C SER A 111 -2.09 1.26 -6.58
N THR A 112 -2.39 1.72 -7.78
CA THR A 112 -1.43 1.90 -8.90
C THR A 112 -2.05 2.77 -9.98
N THR A 113 -1.22 3.42 -10.81
CA THR A 113 -1.71 4.07 -12.03
C THR A 113 -2.33 3.10 -13.03
N ALA A 114 -1.93 1.82 -13.03
CA ALA A 114 -2.56 0.78 -13.85
C ALA A 114 -4.03 0.48 -13.48
N ALA A 115 -4.50 0.94 -12.32
CA ALA A 115 -5.91 0.86 -11.91
C ALA A 115 -6.79 1.92 -12.57
N VAL A 116 -6.19 2.97 -13.10
CA VAL A 116 -6.89 4.17 -13.57
C VAL A 116 -6.62 4.49 -15.04
N GLU A 117 -5.59 3.90 -15.63
CA GLU A 117 -5.23 4.08 -17.04
C GLU A 117 -4.75 2.75 -17.62
N ALA A 118 -5.05 2.48 -18.89
CA ALA A 118 -4.61 1.26 -19.56
C ALA A 118 -3.09 1.31 -19.76
N PHE A 119 -2.41 0.33 -19.17
CA PHE A 119 -0.97 0.20 -19.21
C PHE A 119 -0.57 -1.28 -19.23
N ALA A 120 0.36 -1.67 -20.10
CA ALA A 120 0.92 -3.02 -20.21
C ALA A 120 -0.11 -4.15 -20.51
N GLY A 121 -1.29 -3.84 -21.02
CA GLY A 121 -2.30 -4.82 -21.42
C GLY A 121 -3.19 -5.33 -20.28
N PRO A 122 -4.12 -6.28 -20.57
CA PRO A 122 -5.03 -6.82 -19.57
C PRO A 122 -4.27 -7.63 -18.51
N SER A 123 -4.49 -7.29 -17.24
CA SER A 123 -3.89 -8.03 -16.13
C SER A 123 -4.81 -8.04 -14.90
N PRO A 124 -4.72 -9.09 -14.05
CA PRO A 124 -5.44 -9.12 -12.79
C PRO A 124 -5.05 -7.96 -11.88
N TYR A 125 -3.80 -7.58 -11.88
CA TYR A 125 -3.25 -6.51 -11.04
C TYR A 125 -4.02 -5.19 -11.20
N GLY A 126 -4.11 -4.66 -12.43
CA GLY A 126 -4.83 -3.41 -12.69
C GLY A 126 -6.32 -3.50 -12.33
N ALA A 127 -6.97 -4.61 -12.67
CA ALA A 127 -8.39 -4.82 -12.38
C ALA A 127 -8.69 -4.90 -10.88
N ILE A 128 -7.90 -5.66 -10.12
CA ILE A 128 -8.08 -5.79 -8.67
C ILE A 128 -7.74 -4.47 -7.96
N LYS A 129 -6.67 -3.79 -8.36
CA LYS A 129 -6.31 -2.47 -7.82
C LYS A 129 -7.34 -1.39 -8.15
N ALA A 130 -8.03 -1.47 -9.29
CA ALA A 130 -9.18 -0.60 -9.59
C ALA A 130 -10.37 -0.89 -8.66
N GLY A 131 -10.63 -2.15 -8.36
CA GLY A 131 -11.61 -2.56 -7.35
C GLY A 131 -11.31 -1.98 -5.98
N LEU A 132 -10.04 -1.93 -5.58
CA LEU A 132 -9.61 -1.31 -4.32
C LEU A 132 -9.87 0.20 -4.28
N LEU A 133 -9.79 0.92 -5.39
CA LEU A 133 -10.14 2.35 -5.43
C LEU A 133 -11.63 2.56 -5.17
N ASN A 134 -12.50 1.73 -5.76
CA ASN A 134 -13.93 1.77 -5.47
C ASN A 134 -14.21 1.42 -4.00
N TYR A 135 -13.56 0.37 -3.50
CA TYR A 135 -13.66 -0.04 -2.09
C TYR A 135 -13.21 1.07 -1.14
N SER A 136 -12.07 1.72 -1.40
CA SER A 136 -11.56 2.86 -0.63
C SER A 136 -12.56 4.01 -0.56
N SER A 137 -13.18 4.36 -1.69
CA SER A 137 -14.19 5.41 -1.75
C SER A 137 -15.42 5.09 -0.90
N ASN A 138 -15.95 3.86 -0.99
CA ASN A 138 -17.09 3.42 -0.16
C ASN A 138 -16.75 3.38 1.33
N LEU A 139 -15.56 2.87 1.69
CA LEU A 139 -15.08 2.87 3.07
C LEU A 139 -14.98 4.27 3.65
N SER A 140 -14.52 5.25 2.86
CA SER A 140 -14.39 6.63 3.31
C SER A 140 -15.73 7.21 3.77
N GLN A 141 -16.81 6.87 3.08
CA GLN A 141 -18.18 7.27 3.46
C GLN A 141 -18.68 6.53 4.70
N ALA A 142 -18.40 5.21 4.77
CA ALA A 142 -18.87 4.37 5.86
C ALA A 142 -18.18 4.69 7.19
N LEU A 143 -16.89 5.02 7.17
CA LEU A 143 -16.08 5.16 8.37
C LEU A 143 -15.90 6.62 8.84
N ALA A 144 -16.27 7.62 8.04
CA ALA A 144 -16.09 9.03 8.38
C ALA A 144 -16.74 9.43 9.72
N ALA A 145 -17.95 8.94 9.99
CA ALA A 145 -18.65 9.20 11.25
C ALA A 145 -17.95 8.60 12.48
N SER A 146 -17.11 7.58 12.28
CA SER A 146 -16.29 6.96 13.33
C SER A 146 -14.93 7.64 13.50
N GLY A 147 -14.68 8.76 12.81
CA GLY A 147 -13.40 9.48 12.87
C GLY A 147 -12.27 8.82 12.09
N VAL A 148 -12.56 7.86 11.21
CA VAL A 148 -11.56 7.17 10.40
C VAL A 148 -11.58 7.72 8.97
N ARG A 149 -10.42 8.21 8.51
CA ARG A 149 -10.21 8.67 7.13
C ARG A 149 -9.69 7.52 6.27
N VAL A 150 -10.16 7.43 5.05
CA VAL A 150 -9.72 6.42 4.10
C VAL A 150 -9.34 7.08 2.79
N ASN A 151 -8.09 6.90 2.37
CA ASN A 151 -7.58 7.43 1.11
C ASN A 151 -6.80 6.34 0.37
N ALA A 152 -6.57 6.55 -0.90
CA ALA A 152 -5.72 5.71 -1.72
C ALA A 152 -4.54 6.50 -2.28
N VAL A 153 -3.41 5.82 -2.46
CA VAL A 153 -2.26 6.32 -3.23
C VAL A 153 -2.10 5.42 -4.46
N SER A 154 -1.99 6.02 -5.62
CA SER A 154 -1.76 5.33 -6.89
C SER A 154 -0.37 5.67 -7.44
N PRO A 155 0.68 4.90 -7.11
CA PRO A 155 2.02 5.10 -7.65
C PRO A 155 2.06 4.87 -9.16
N GLY A 156 2.88 5.65 -9.86
CA GLY A 156 3.35 5.37 -11.20
C GLY A 156 4.52 4.39 -11.22
N PRO A 157 5.39 4.46 -12.25
CA PRO A 157 6.62 3.67 -12.28
C PRO A 157 7.59 4.12 -11.17
N ILE A 158 7.85 3.22 -10.21
CA ILE A 158 8.70 3.48 -9.03
C ILE A 158 9.88 2.53 -9.06
N PHE A 159 11.10 3.09 -9.04
CA PHE A 159 12.33 2.33 -9.04
C PHE A 159 12.91 2.23 -7.61
N PHE A 160 13.21 1.02 -7.20
CA PHE A 160 14.01 0.72 -6.01
C PHE A 160 14.73 -0.62 -6.19
N GLU A 161 15.81 -0.81 -5.46
CA GLU A 161 16.61 -2.04 -5.47
C GLU A 161 15.77 -3.23 -4.98
N GLY A 162 15.83 -4.36 -5.67
CA GLY A 162 14.96 -5.52 -5.43
C GLY A 162 13.55 -5.41 -6.01
N GLY A 163 13.16 -4.26 -6.55
CA GLY A 163 11.83 -4.01 -7.11
C GLY A 163 11.63 -4.55 -8.53
N ALA A 164 10.36 -4.60 -8.97
CA ALA A 164 10.01 -5.10 -10.30
C ALA A 164 10.68 -4.31 -11.44
N TRP A 165 10.83 -3.00 -11.29
CA TRP A 165 11.46 -2.16 -12.32
C TRP A 165 12.96 -2.37 -12.46
N GLU A 166 13.64 -2.90 -11.43
CA GLU A 166 15.02 -3.32 -11.57
C GLU A 166 15.14 -4.58 -12.43
N GLN A 167 14.25 -5.55 -12.25
CA GLN A 167 14.18 -6.74 -13.10
C GLN A 167 13.83 -6.37 -14.56
N ILE A 168 12.87 -5.46 -14.74
CA ILE A 168 12.50 -4.94 -16.06
C ILE A 168 13.68 -4.21 -16.71
N LYS A 169 14.41 -3.39 -15.97
CA LYS A 169 15.62 -2.71 -16.45
C LYS A 169 16.68 -3.69 -16.95
N THR A 170 16.85 -4.81 -16.23
CA THR A 170 17.85 -5.83 -16.55
C THR A 170 17.45 -6.70 -17.75
N HIS A 171 16.17 -7.08 -17.84
CA HIS A 171 15.72 -8.09 -18.81
C HIS A 171 14.90 -7.52 -19.97
N MET A 172 14.39 -6.29 -19.85
CA MET A 172 13.53 -5.62 -20.83
C MET A 172 13.93 -4.14 -20.97
N THR A 173 15.20 -3.87 -21.21
CA THR A 173 15.82 -2.53 -21.22
C THR A 173 15.06 -1.54 -22.11
N ASP A 174 14.69 -1.94 -23.32
CA ASP A 174 13.96 -1.08 -24.28
C ASP A 174 12.60 -0.63 -23.69
N PHE A 175 11.91 -1.55 -23.01
CA PHE A 175 10.64 -1.22 -22.33
C PHE A 175 10.86 -0.28 -21.15
N TYR A 176 11.91 -0.50 -20.36
CA TYR A 176 12.31 0.39 -19.28
C TYR A 176 12.59 1.80 -19.79
N ASP A 177 13.44 1.92 -20.81
CA ASP A 177 13.85 3.21 -21.37
C ASP A 177 12.67 3.96 -22.01
N ALA A 178 11.81 3.25 -22.75
CA ALA A 178 10.58 3.81 -23.29
C ALA A 178 9.63 4.32 -22.20
N THR A 179 9.52 3.58 -21.08
CA THR A 179 8.72 4.00 -19.93
C THR A 179 9.30 5.25 -19.29
N VAL A 180 10.60 5.31 -19.02
CA VAL A 180 11.26 6.50 -18.48
C VAL A 180 11.05 7.71 -19.39
N ALA A 181 11.23 7.54 -20.71
CA ALA A 181 11.02 8.59 -21.69
C ALA A 181 9.57 9.11 -21.74
N SER A 182 8.60 8.30 -21.32
CA SER A 182 7.19 8.68 -21.29
C SER A 182 6.78 9.47 -20.03
N ILE A 183 7.63 9.49 -19.00
CA ILE A 183 7.40 10.23 -17.76
C ILE A 183 7.82 11.69 -17.94
N PRO A 184 6.95 12.69 -17.84
CA PRO A 184 7.31 14.10 -18.01
C PRO A 184 8.42 14.61 -17.10
N MET A 185 8.52 14.08 -15.86
CA MET A 185 9.62 14.41 -14.95
C MET A 185 10.96 13.76 -15.33
N GLY A 186 11.03 12.97 -16.41
CA GLY A 186 12.25 12.38 -16.97
C GLY A 186 12.90 11.26 -16.16
N ARG A 187 12.22 10.77 -15.11
CA ARG A 187 12.69 9.67 -14.26
C ARG A 187 11.53 8.91 -13.63
N MET A 188 11.79 7.70 -13.21
CA MET A 188 10.89 7.00 -12.29
C MET A 188 10.92 7.67 -10.91
N GLY A 189 9.85 7.51 -10.15
CA GLY A 189 9.80 7.88 -8.75
C GLY A 189 10.60 6.92 -7.86
N THR A 190 10.78 7.29 -6.62
CA THR A 190 11.38 6.48 -5.57
C THR A 190 10.33 5.98 -4.58
N ASN A 191 10.63 4.92 -3.84
CA ASN A 191 9.78 4.44 -2.75
C ASN A 191 9.56 5.51 -1.66
N TYR A 192 10.55 6.37 -1.41
CA TYR A 192 10.44 7.48 -0.45
C TYR A 192 9.41 8.52 -0.88
N GLU A 193 9.32 8.87 -2.17
CA GLU A 193 8.33 9.82 -2.68
C GLU A 193 6.89 9.30 -2.51
N ILE A 194 6.71 7.99 -2.57
CA ILE A 194 5.42 7.36 -2.23
C ILE A 194 5.19 7.40 -0.72
N ALA A 195 6.20 7.04 0.07
CA ALA A 195 6.12 7.03 1.53
C ALA A 195 5.76 8.39 2.10
N ASP A 196 6.32 9.49 1.58
CA ASP A 196 6.00 10.87 1.99
C ASP A 196 4.51 11.19 1.79
N THR A 197 3.94 10.77 0.66
CA THR A 197 2.50 10.94 0.38
C THR A 197 1.65 10.11 1.35
N VAL A 198 2.04 8.87 1.61
CA VAL A 198 1.36 7.99 2.58
C VAL A 198 1.44 8.60 3.98
N ALA A 199 2.61 9.06 4.42
CA ALA A 199 2.80 9.70 5.72
C ALA A 199 1.93 10.95 5.86
N PHE A 200 1.86 11.81 4.82
CA PHE A 200 0.95 12.97 4.81
C PHE A 200 -0.51 12.55 4.97
N LEU A 201 -0.99 11.59 4.16
CA LEU A 201 -2.39 11.15 4.21
C LEU A 201 -2.74 10.44 5.53
N ALA A 202 -1.79 9.74 6.14
CA ALA A 202 -1.97 9.11 7.43
C ALA A 202 -1.97 10.12 8.59
N SER A 203 -1.26 11.25 8.45
CA SER A 203 -1.05 12.22 9.51
C SER A 203 -2.27 13.12 9.78
N PRO A 204 -2.35 13.76 10.97
CA PRO A 204 -3.36 14.79 11.27
C PRO A 204 -3.32 16.00 10.33
N ARG A 205 -2.23 16.21 9.57
CA ARG A 205 -2.13 17.30 8.59
C ARG A 205 -3.12 17.14 7.43
N SER A 206 -3.61 15.93 7.17
CA SER A 206 -4.66 15.64 6.20
C SER A 206 -6.03 15.39 6.85
N ALA A 207 -6.31 16.02 7.99
CA ALA A 207 -7.51 15.77 8.80
C ALA A 207 -8.85 15.97 8.06
N PHE A 208 -8.86 16.72 6.97
CA PHE A 208 -10.08 16.95 6.16
C PHE A 208 -10.02 16.26 4.78
N THR A 209 -9.07 15.29 4.62
CA THR A 209 -8.92 14.52 3.37
C THR A 209 -9.36 13.08 3.61
N THR A 210 -10.47 12.69 2.98
CA THR A 210 -10.98 11.30 2.96
C THR A 210 -11.67 11.03 1.62
N GLY A 211 -11.61 9.80 1.13
CA GLY A 211 -12.16 9.39 -0.17
C GLY A 211 -11.30 9.81 -1.37
N ALA A 212 -10.13 10.36 -1.16
CA ALA A 212 -9.24 10.79 -2.24
C ALA A 212 -8.38 9.61 -2.76
N ASN A 213 -8.11 9.64 -4.08
CA ASN A 213 -7.04 8.87 -4.70
C ASN A 213 -5.94 9.82 -5.16
N VAL A 214 -4.78 9.76 -4.52
CA VAL A 214 -3.62 10.61 -4.86
C VAL A 214 -2.70 9.84 -5.81
N VAL A 215 -2.59 10.34 -7.04
CA VAL A 215 -1.66 9.77 -8.03
C VAL A 215 -0.29 10.41 -7.85
N VAL A 216 0.75 9.56 -7.75
CA VAL A 216 2.15 9.98 -7.57
C VAL A 216 2.98 9.30 -8.66
N ASP A 217 3.11 9.96 -9.82
CA ASP A 217 3.59 9.32 -11.04
C ASP A 217 4.51 10.19 -11.93
N GLY A 218 4.89 11.38 -11.48
CA GLY A 218 5.72 12.28 -12.28
C GLY A 218 5.05 12.78 -13.57
N GLY A 219 3.71 12.72 -13.66
CA GLY A 219 2.94 13.10 -14.83
C GLY A 219 2.81 11.96 -15.87
N PHE A 220 3.10 10.73 -15.49
CA PHE A 220 3.03 9.56 -16.39
C PHE A 220 1.63 9.34 -16.96
N THR A 221 0.59 9.39 -16.13
CA THR A 221 -0.80 9.31 -16.59
C THR A 221 -1.26 10.60 -17.27
N LYS A 222 -2.05 10.48 -18.34
CA LYS A 222 -2.46 11.62 -19.18
C LYS A 222 -3.91 12.06 -18.95
N ARG A 223 -4.64 11.35 -18.12
CA ARG A 223 -6.04 11.68 -17.83
C ARG A 223 -6.15 12.86 -16.86
N VAL A 224 -7.21 13.61 -16.99
CA VAL A 224 -7.63 14.56 -15.95
C VAL A 224 -8.24 13.75 -14.81
N GLN A 225 -7.83 14.04 -13.59
CA GLN A 225 -8.37 13.40 -12.39
C GLN A 225 -9.48 14.28 -11.82
N PHE A 226 -10.66 13.70 -11.69
CA PHE A 226 -11.81 14.34 -11.07
C PHE A 226 -12.13 13.61 -9.78
#